data_6d3abc4b2e617d1880a41fedad0329cf
#
_entry.id   6d3abc4b2e617d1880a41fedad0329cf
#
_cell.length_a   1.000
_cell.length_b   1.000
_cell.length_c   1.000
_cell.angle_alpha   90.00
_cell.angle_beta   90.00
_cell.angle_gamma   90.00
#
_symmetry.space_group_name_H-M   'P 1'
#
loop_
_entity.id
_entity.type
_entity.pdbx_description
1 polymer ?
#
loop_
_entity_poly.entity_id
_entity_poly.type
_entity_poly.pdbx_seq_one_letter_code
_entity_poly.pdbx_strand_id
1 'polypeptide(L)'
;LHEYFADIDSAIEVMESDGNMEIILLGHSTGGLITSLYMSETPASMIKALILNSPFLDWNLPAAIRHIAMPIVCALGKIMPNVRLRQKPDTKYAETLSIEHGGEWNYRKEWKPDILPDPDMGWARAIHTGQRKLRRSTIDVPVLLMRSSDSVRSGDSKEKYYRADAILDVDAISKHGKNLGRDVTEVCFT
;
A
#
# COMPACT_ATOMS: atom_id res chain seq x y z
N LEU A 1 6.25 7.77 -7.77
CA LEU A 1 5.40 7.98 -6.57
C LEU A 1 5.48 9.42 -6.05
N HIS A 2 6.59 10.13 -6.28
CA HIS A 2 6.75 11.53 -5.83
C HIS A 2 5.78 12.53 -6.49
N GLU A 3 5.20 12.18 -7.61
CA GLU A 3 4.15 12.99 -8.26
C GLU A 3 2.95 13.23 -7.36
N TYR A 4 2.63 12.25 -6.48
CA TYR A 4 1.55 12.38 -5.49
C TYR A 4 1.87 13.33 -4.34
N PHE A 5 3.13 13.74 -4.17
CA PHE A 5 3.52 14.65 -3.09
C PHE A 5 2.90 16.03 -3.27
N ALA A 6 2.84 16.51 -4.52
CA ALA A 6 2.18 17.77 -4.85
C ALA A 6 0.66 17.75 -4.52
N ASP A 7 0.01 16.60 -4.70
CA ASP A 7 -1.41 16.45 -4.33
C ASP A 7 -1.59 16.50 -2.80
N ILE A 8 -0.66 15.88 -2.04
CA ILE A 8 -0.66 15.93 -0.58
C ILE A 8 -0.41 17.35 -0.10
N ASP A 9 0.59 18.05 -0.67
CA ASP A 9 0.90 19.44 -0.35
C ASP A 9 -0.32 20.34 -0.59
N SER A 10 -0.98 20.20 -1.74
CA SER A 10 -2.18 20.98 -2.08
C SER A 10 -3.32 20.72 -1.09
N ALA A 11 -3.51 19.48 -0.65
CA ALA A 11 -4.52 19.15 0.34
C ALA A 11 -4.20 19.77 1.72
N ILE A 12 -2.92 19.77 2.10
CA ILE A 12 -2.45 20.41 3.34
C ILE A 12 -2.69 21.93 3.28
N GLU A 13 -2.34 22.58 2.18
CA GLU A 13 -2.57 24.03 1.98
C GLU A 13 -4.05 24.41 2.13
N VAL A 14 -4.96 23.59 1.59
CA VAL A 14 -6.40 23.81 1.77
C VAL A 14 -6.80 23.70 3.25
N MET A 15 -6.33 22.64 3.93
CA MET A 15 -6.60 22.48 5.37
C MET A 15 -6.05 23.61 6.23
N GLU A 16 -4.86 24.12 5.89
CA GLU A 16 -4.26 25.28 6.56
C GLU A 16 -5.11 26.54 6.36
N SER A 17 -5.57 26.77 5.12
CA SER A 17 -6.42 27.93 4.81
C SER A 17 -7.77 27.88 5.53
N ASP A 18 -8.28 26.69 5.84
CA ASP A 18 -9.48 26.47 6.65
C ASP A 18 -9.23 26.61 8.16
N GLY A 19 -8.00 26.96 8.58
CA GLY A 19 -7.64 27.22 9.97
C GLY A 19 -7.24 25.97 10.77
N ASN A 20 -7.01 24.81 10.12
CA ASN A 20 -6.48 23.64 10.81
C ASN A 20 -5.01 23.84 11.18
N MET A 21 -4.71 23.54 12.45
CA MET A 21 -3.35 23.70 13.00
C MET A 21 -2.60 22.38 13.12
N GLU A 22 -3.31 21.27 13.10
CA GLU A 22 -2.78 19.93 13.26
C GLU A 22 -3.47 18.95 12.31
N ILE A 23 -2.69 18.14 11.61
CA ILE A 23 -3.17 17.18 10.64
C ILE A 23 -2.70 15.77 11.04
N ILE A 24 -3.56 14.78 10.89
CA ILE A 24 -3.20 13.37 10.93
C ILE A 24 -3.33 12.83 9.50
N LEU A 25 -2.23 12.32 8.95
CA LEU A 25 -2.23 11.73 7.62
C LEU A 25 -2.58 10.25 7.70
N LEU A 26 -3.52 9.80 6.86
CA LEU A 26 -3.89 8.38 6.77
C LEU A 26 -3.56 7.83 5.39
N GLY A 27 -2.87 6.69 5.35
CA GLY A 27 -2.56 5.97 4.11
C GLY A 27 -3.02 4.52 4.14
N HIS A 28 -3.68 4.06 3.07
CA HIS A 28 -4.09 2.67 2.91
C HIS A 28 -3.39 2.03 1.72
N SER A 29 -2.94 0.78 1.85
CA SER A 29 -2.33 0.00 0.77
C SER A 29 -1.18 0.77 0.07
N THR A 30 -1.26 1.01 -1.23
CA THR A 30 -0.30 1.85 -2.00
C THR A 30 -0.23 3.28 -1.46
N GLY A 31 -1.36 3.85 -1.01
CA GLY A 31 -1.39 5.14 -0.34
C GLY A 31 -0.57 5.14 0.95
N GLY A 32 -0.53 4.02 1.69
CA GLY A 32 0.32 3.86 2.87
C GLY A 32 1.82 3.92 2.54
N LEU A 33 2.24 3.37 1.39
CA LEU A 33 3.61 3.54 0.91
C LEU A 33 3.91 5.00 0.52
N ILE A 34 2.97 5.65 -0.19
CA ILE A 34 3.14 7.04 -0.64
C ILE A 34 3.23 7.99 0.55
N THR A 35 2.30 7.90 1.51
CA THR A 35 2.28 8.76 2.70
C THR A 35 3.50 8.51 3.60
N SER A 36 3.97 7.27 3.71
CA SER A 36 5.20 6.95 4.44
C SER A 36 6.44 7.56 3.79
N LEU A 37 6.53 7.51 2.46
CA LEU A 37 7.62 8.17 1.72
C LEU A 37 7.55 9.68 1.88
N TYR A 38 6.37 10.27 1.73
CA TYR A 38 6.14 11.69 1.94
C TYR A 38 6.65 12.13 3.32
N MET A 39 6.21 11.46 4.38
CA MET A 39 6.61 11.76 5.76
C MET A 39 8.11 11.56 6.04
N SER A 40 8.76 10.66 5.31
CA SER A 40 10.20 10.42 5.47
C SER A 40 11.09 11.40 4.70
N GLU A 41 10.53 12.15 3.75
CA GLU A 41 11.28 13.04 2.84
C GLU A 41 10.91 14.52 3.01
N THR A 42 9.69 14.79 3.48
CA THR A 42 9.17 16.14 3.63
C THR A 42 8.95 16.43 5.10
N PRO A 43 9.70 17.37 5.70
CA PRO A 43 9.47 17.79 7.08
C PRO A 43 8.20 18.67 7.12
N ALA A 44 7.05 18.04 7.36
CA ALA A 44 5.77 18.74 7.47
C ALA A 44 5.44 18.99 8.95
N SER A 45 5.68 20.19 9.43
CA SER A 45 5.47 20.58 10.84
C SER A 45 4.02 20.46 11.32
N MET A 46 3.05 20.49 10.39
CA MET A 46 1.64 20.39 10.69
C MET A 46 1.14 18.96 10.82
N ILE A 47 1.82 17.97 10.23
CA ILE A 47 1.43 16.57 10.38
C ILE A 47 1.97 16.04 11.69
N LYS A 48 1.07 15.67 12.61
CA LYS A 48 1.41 15.25 13.98
C LYS A 48 1.46 13.73 14.14
N ALA A 49 0.80 12.98 13.25
CA ALA A 49 0.83 11.52 13.28
C ALA A 49 0.55 10.95 11.88
N LEU A 50 0.96 9.71 11.68
CA LEU A 50 0.69 8.92 10.48
C LEU A 50 -0.08 7.66 10.85
N ILE A 51 -1.22 7.43 10.22
CA ILE A 51 -1.99 6.20 10.32
C ILE A 51 -1.80 5.38 9.06
N LEU A 52 -1.34 4.15 9.20
CA LEU A 52 -1.10 3.22 8.10
C LEU A 52 -2.05 2.02 8.22
N ASN A 53 -3.00 1.91 7.30
CA ASN A 53 -3.91 0.78 7.22
C ASN A 53 -3.47 -0.15 6.10
N SER A 54 -2.98 -1.35 6.45
CA SER A 54 -2.46 -2.35 5.51
C SER A 54 -1.54 -1.72 4.45
N PRO A 55 -0.43 -1.06 4.84
CA PRO A 55 0.45 -0.37 3.88
C PRO A 55 1.21 -1.35 3.00
N PHE A 56 1.41 -1.02 1.72
CA PHE A 56 2.12 -1.86 0.75
C PHE A 56 3.64 -1.77 0.91
N LEU A 57 4.18 -2.37 1.98
CA LEU A 57 5.60 -2.28 2.34
C LEU A 57 6.49 -3.33 1.69
N ASP A 58 5.92 -4.44 1.21
CA ASP A 58 6.61 -5.45 0.37
C ASP A 58 5.60 -6.25 -0.46
N TRP A 59 6.11 -6.99 -1.43
CA TRP A 59 5.33 -7.82 -2.34
C TRP A 59 4.88 -9.13 -1.68
N ASN A 60 3.60 -9.48 -1.83
CA ASN A 60 3.07 -10.80 -1.47
C ASN A 60 3.38 -11.81 -2.59
N LEU A 61 4.65 -12.07 -2.81
CA LEU A 61 5.15 -12.95 -3.86
C LEU A 61 6.14 -13.97 -3.29
N PRO A 62 6.25 -15.16 -3.90
CA PRO A 62 7.30 -16.12 -3.53
C PRO A 62 8.69 -15.50 -3.53
N ALA A 63 9.53 -15.91 -2.58
CA ALA A 63 10.87 -15.34 -2.39
C ALA A 63 11.70 -15.28 -3.67
N ALA A 64 11.66 -16.34 -4.50
CA ALA A 64 12.39 -16.37 -5.77
C ALA A 64 11.92 -15.26 -6.73
N ILE A 65 10.61 -15.04 -6.85
CA ILE A 65 10.07 -13.95 -7.69
C ILE A 65 10.47 -12.60 -7.11
N ARG A 66 10.29 -12.41 -5.81
CA ARG A 66 10.58 -11.15 -5.12
C ARG A 66 12.06 -10.75 -5.21
N HIS A 67 12.98 -11.69 -5.07
CA HIS A 67 14.42 -11.41 -5.01
C HIS A 67 15.15 -11.52 -6.35
N ILE A 68 14.62 -12.25 -7.32
CA ILE A 68 15.25 -12.46 -8.62
C ILE A 68 14.46 -11.76 -9.74
N ALA A 69 13.18 -12.10 -9.90
CA ALA A 69 12.41 -11.59 -11.03
C ALA A 69 12.08 -10.10 -10.89
N MET A 70 11.68 -9.63 -9.69
CA MET A 70 11.32 -8.23 -9.49
C MET A 70 12.46 -7.24 -9.77
N PRO A 71 13.71 -7.45 -9.34
CA PRO A 71 14.82 -6.59 -9.76
C PRO A 71 14.99 -6.50 -11.28
N ILE A 72 14.79 -7.60 -12.01
CA ILE A 72 14.87 -7.63 -13.47
C ILE A 72 13.71 -6.82 -14.07
N VAL A 73 12.47 -7.06 -13.61
CA VAL A 73 11.29 -6.28 -14.04
C VAL A 73 11.50 -4.79 -13.79
N CYS A 74 12.07 -4.43 -12.63
CA CYS A 74 12.36 -3.04 -12.29
C CYS A 74 13.45 -2.42 -13.17
N ALA A 75 14.47 -3.19 -13.55
CA ALA A 75 15.50 -2.73 -14.47
C ALA A 75 14.91 -2.49 -15.87
N LEU A 76 14.11 -3.44 -16.37
CA LEU A 76 13.41 -3.31 -17.66
C LEU A 76 12.38 -2.18 -17.63
N GLY A 77 11.68 -1.97 -16.53
CA GLY A 77 10.73 -0.88 -16.37
C GLY A 77 11.33 0.52 -16.45
N LYS A 78 12.67 0.65 -16.39
CA LYS A 78 13.37 1.90 -16.70
C LYS A 78 13.34 2.24 -18.19
N ILE A 79 13.36 1.21 -19.05
CA ILE A 79 13.49 1.35 -20.51
C ILE A 79 12.14 1.15 -21.18
N MET A 80 11.31 0.26 -20.62
CA MET A 80 10.03 -0.17 -21.18
C MET A 80 8.90 -0.04 -20.12
N PRO A 81 8.59 1.18 -19.63
CA PRO A 81 7.67 1.37 -18.50
C PRO A 81 6.25 0.91 -18.83
N ASN A 82 5.79 1.05 -20.05
CA ASN A 82 4.40 0.77 -20.46
C ASN A 82 4.12 -0.70 -20.80
N VAL A 83 5.10 -1.60 -20.62
CA VAL A 83 4.88 -3.03 -20.83
C VAL A 83 4.06 -3.60 -19.66
N ARG A 84 2.90 -4.16 -19.98
CA ARG A 84 1.96 -4.73 -19.00
C ARG A 84 2.43 -6.10 -18.50
N LEU A 85 2.35 -6.29 -17.21
CA LEU A 85 2.62 -7.55 -16.51
C LEU A 85 1.31 -8.34 -16.42
N ARG A 86 1.06 -9.21 -17.40
CA ARG A 86 -0.17 -10.00 -17.45
C ARG A 86 -0.30 -10.88 -16.19
N GLN A 87 -1.41 -10.74 -15.52
CA GLN A 87 -1.78 -11.55 -14.36
C GLN A 87 -2.95 -12.47 -14.71
N LYS A 88 -3.04 -13.61 -14.02
CA LYS A 88 -4.26 -14.41 -14.10
C LYS A 88 -5.37 -13.66 -13.38
N PRO A 89 -6.54 -13.49 -14.02
CA PRO A 89 -7.69 -12.87 -13.36
C PRO A 89 -8.04 -13.65 -12.08
N ASP A 90 -8.13 -12.95 -10.97
CA ASP A 90 -8.65 -13.50 -9.71
C ASP A 90 -9.80 -12.61 -9.24
N THR A 91 -11.01 -13.13 -9.30
CA THR A 91 -12.24 -12.44 -8.90
C THR A 91 -12.59 -12.66 -7.43
N LYS A 92 -11.93 -13.61 -6.75
CA LYS A 92 -12.28 -13.99 -5.37
C LYS A 92 -12.28 -12.81 -4.42
N TYR A 93 -11.28 -11.93 -4.53
CA TYR A 93 -11.22 -10.73 -3.70
C TYR A 93 -12.41 -9.79 -3.96
N ALA A 94 -12.75 -9.53 -5.22
CA ALA A 94 -13.89 -8.70 -5.56
C ALA A 94 -15.22 -9.33 -5.12
N GLU A 95 -15.35 -10.66 -5.28
CA GLU A 95 -16.51 -11.41 -4.82
C GLU A 95 -16.74 -11.33 -3.31
N THR A 96 -15.67 -11.34 -2.51
CA THR A 96 -15.80 -11.22 -1.05
C THR A 96 -16.15 -9.81 -0.59
N LEU A 97 -15.95 -8.80 -1.43
CA LEU A 97 -16.35 -7.43 -1.12
C LEU A 97 -17.78 -7.12 -1.56
N SER A 98 -18.15 -7.54 -2.77
CA SER A 98 -19.41 -7.13 -3.39
C SER A 98 -20.62 -7.84 -2.80
N ILE A 99 -21.65 -7.08 -2.44
CA ILE A 99 -22.94 -7.60 -1.97
C ILE A 99 -23.62 -8.51 -3.00
N GLU A 100 -23.35 -8.32 -4.29
CA GLU A 100 -23.87 -9.17 -5.38
C GLU A 100 -23.33 -10.60 -5.33
N HIS A 101 -22.18 -10.81 -4.69
CA HIS A 101 -21.50 -12.10 -4.60
C HIS A 101 -21.36 -12.64 -3.16
N GLY A 102 -22.09 -12.02 -2.21
CA GLY A 102 -22.10 -12.45 -0.81
C GLY A 102 -21.12 -11.67 0.08
N GLY A 103 -20.53 -10.58 -0.41
CA GLY A 103 -19.82 -9.59 0.39
C GLY A 103 -20.76 -8.60 1.07
N GLU A 104 -20.21 -7.59 1.72
CA GLU A 104 -20.97 -6.63 2.54
C GLU A 104 -21.09 -5.23 1.90
N TRP A 105 -20.36 -4.98 0.80
CA TRP A 105 -20.23 -3.64 0.24
C TRP A 105 -20.99 -3.47 -1.06
N ASN A 106 -21.76 -2.38 -1.14
CA ASN A 106 -22.36 -1.89 -2.38
C ASN A 106 -21.52 -0.74 -2.92
N TYR A 107 -20.84 -0.94 -4.04
CA TYR A 107 -19.99 0.07 -4.66
C TYR A 107 -20.15 0.09 -6.18
N ARG A 108 -19.77 1.21 -6.79
CA ARG A 108 -19.80 1.36 -8.25
C ARG A 108 -18.67 0.60 -8.91
N LYS A 109 -19.01 -0.37 -9.77
CA LYS A 109 -18.03 -1.20 -10.49
C LYS A 109 -17.22 -0.41 -11.52
N GLU A 110 -17.72 0.72 -11.97
CA GLU A 110 -16.98 1.65 -12.83
C GLU A 110 -15.74 2.24 -12.11
N TRP A 111 -15.80 2.38 -10.78
CA TRP A 111 -14.70 2.88 -9.98
C TRP A 111 -13.80 1.79 -9.42
N LYS A 112 -14.38 0.63 -9.17
CA LYS A 112 -13.67 -0.55 -8.65
C LYS A 112 -14.13 -1.79 -9.43
N PRO A 113 -13.53 -2.08 -10.59
CA PRO A 113 -13.90 -3.26 -11.38
C PRO A 113 -13.51 -4.54 -10.65
N ASP A 114 -14.26 -5.64 -10.91
CA ASP A 114 -14.01 -6.94 -10.30
C ASP A 114 -12.66 -7.52 -10.73
N ILE A 115 -12.20 -7.18 -11.93
CA ILE A 115 -10.87 -7.52 -12.44
C ILE A 115 -10.07 -6.24 -12.57
N LEU A 116 -9.02 -6.13 -11.76
CA LEU A 116 -8.11 -4.99 -11.83
C LEU A 116 -7.29 -5.03 -13.13
N PRO A 117 -6.95 -3.87 -13.71
CA PRO A 117 -6.09 -3.84 -14.88
C PRO A 117 -4.70 -4.38 -14.54
N ASP A 118 -4.08 -5.03 -15.53
CA ASP A 118 -2.70 -5.47 -15.41
C ASP A 118 -1.77 -4.29 -15.09
N PRO A 119 -0.93 -4.39 -14.05
CA PRO A 119 0.06 -3.35 -13.78
C PRO A 119 1.13 -3.34 -14.88
N ASP A 120 1.73 -2.19 -15.09
CA ASP A 120 2.89 -2.07 -15.99
C ASP A 120 4.23 -2.15 -15.25
N MET A 121 5.32 -2.32 -16.00
CA MET A 121 6.67 -2.41 -15.45
C MET A 121 7.12 -1.10 -14.79
N GLY A 122 6.64 0.04 -15.27
CA GLY A 122 6.91 1.36 -14.70
C GLY A 122 6.32 1.49 -13.30
N TRP A 123 5.06 1.09 -13.13
CA TRP A 123 4.42 1.04 -11.82
C TRP A 123 5.13 0.07 -10.88
N ALA A 124 5.42 -1.16 -11.34
CA ALA A 124 6.12 -2.14 -10.51
C ALA A 124 7.50 -1.63 -10.05
N ARG A 125 8.23 -0.95 -10.94
CA ARG A 125 9.50 -0.28 -10.63
C ARG A 125 9.30 0.83 -9.60
N ALA A 126 8.29 1.69 -9.78
CA ALA A 126 8.01 2.80 -8.86
C ALA A 126 7.73 2.30 -7.44
N ILE A 127 6.86 1.29 -7.31
CA ILE A 127 6.56 0.63 -6.03
C ILE A 127 7.82 0.02 -5.40
N HIS A 128 8.54 -0.83 -6.12
CA HIS A 128 9.73 -1.50 -5.60
C HIS A 128 10.82 -0.50 -5.17
N THR A 129 11.02 0.56 -5.94
CA THR A 129 11.98 1.61 -5.61
C THR A 129 11.56 2.37 -4.35
N GLY A 130 10.27 2.71 -4.24
CA GLY A 130 9.70 3.34 -3.06
C GLY A 130 9.86 2.50 -1.80
N GLN A 131 9.51 1.20 -1.86
CA GLN A 131 9.70 0.27 -0.76
C GLN A 131 11.15 0.18 -0.31
N ARG A 132 12.11 0.10 -1.25
CA ARG A 132 13.54 0.07 -0.94
C ARG A 132 14.05 1.37 -0.33
N LYS A 133 13.55 2.51 -0.78
CA LYS A 133 13.89 3.82 -0.23
C LYS A 133 13.37 3.93 1.20
N LEU A 134 12.10 3.61 1.41
CA LEU A 134 11.46 3.66 2.72
C LEU A 134 12.17 2.79 3.77
N ARG A 135 12.68 1.61 3.40
CA ARG A 135 13.45 0.75 4.31
C ARG A 135 14.78 1.36 4.82
N ARG A 136 15.20 2.50 4.27
CA ARG A 136 16.42 3.24 4.63
C ARG A 136 16.10 4.61 5.18
N SER A 137 14.84 4.94 5.31
CA SER A 137 14.33 6.21 5.79
C SER A 137 13.76 6.06 7.20
N THR A 138 13.53 7.18 7.87
CA THR A 138 12.91 7.24 9.20
C THR A 138 11.80 8.27 9.18
N ILE A 139 10.69 8.00 9.87
CA ILE A 139 9.57 8.90 10.09
C ILE A 139 9.67 9.41 11.53
N ASP A 140 9.64 10.73 11.70
CA ASP A 140 9.88 11.37 13.00
C ASP A 140 8.59 11.64 13.80
N VAL A 141 7.41 11.37 13.22
CA VAL A 141 6.12 11.47 13.92
C VAL A 141 5.63 10.11 14.40
N PRO A 142 4.74 10.05 15.41
CA PRO A 142 4.09 8.81 15.82
C PRO A 142 3.38 8.12 14.65
N VAL A 143 3.54 6.79 14.55
CA VAL A 143 2.94 5.96 13.51
C VAL A 143 2.01 4.92 14.14
N LEU A 144 0.75 4.92 13.74
CA LEU A 144 -0.18 3.82 14.02
C LEU A 144 -0.19 2.87 12.81
N LEU A 145 0.36 1.67 12.99
CA LEU A 145 0.40 0.63 11.98
C LEU A 145 -0.72 -0.38 12.22
N MET A 146 -1.66 -0.48 11.31
CA MET A 146 -2.79 -1.40 11.37
C MET A 146 -2.67 -2.46 10.28
N ARG A 147 -2.86 -3.73 10.64
CA ARG A 147 -2.84 -4.85 9.69
C ARG A 147 -3.74 -6.01 10.12
N SER A 148 -4.06 -6.89 9.18
CA SER A 148 -4.63 -8.20 9.48
C SER A 148 -3.60 -9.15 10.11
N SER A 149 -4.08 -10.17 10.80
CA SER A 149 -3.24 -11.21 11.43
C SER A 149 -2.69 -12.22 10.41
N ASP A 150 -3.33 -12.38 9.26
CA ASP A 150 -2.94 -13.37 8.25
C ASP A 150 -3.09 -12.83 6.82
N SER A 151 -2.42 -13.47 5.88
CA SER A 151 -2.51 -13.19 4.44
C SER A 151 -3.09 -14.38 3.69
N VAL A 152 -3.85 -14.09 2.63
CA VAL A 152 -4.24 -15.10 1.66
C VAL A 152 -3.03 -15.52 0.82
N ARG A 153 -2.90 -16.81 0.58
CA ARG A 153 -1.86 -17.39 -0.27
C ARG A 153 -2.49 -18.12 -1.47
N SER A 154 -1.69 -18.35 -2.50
CA SER A 154 -2.15 -19.12 -3.67
C SER A 154 -2.61 -20.51 -3.24
N GLY A 155 -3.85 -20.88 -3.62
CA GLY A 155 -4.48 -22.15 -3.26
C GLY A 155 -5.37 -22.11 -2.02
N ASP A 156 -5.42 -21.00 -1.29
CA ASP A 156 -6.32 -20.84 -0.14
C ASP A 156 -7.80 -20.87 -0.56
N SER A 157 -8.64 -21.30 0.38
CA SER A 157 -10.09 -21.35 0.18
C SER A 157 -10.72 -19.96 0.13
N LYS A 158 -11.93 -19.83 -0.42
CA LYS A 158 -12.67 -18.56 -0.48
C LYS A 158 -12.96 -18.00 0.93
N GLU A 159 -13.20 -18.86 1.91
CA GLU A 159 -13.47 -18.48 3.30
C GLU A 159 -12.31 -17.68 3.92
N LYS A 160 -11.08 -17.97 3.51
CA LYS A 160 -9.91 -17.25 4.01
C LYS A 160 -9.88 -15.80 3.55
N TYR A 161 -10.44 -15.49 2.37
CA TYR A 161 -10.52 -14.11 1.86
C TYR A 161 -11.41 -13.20 2.72
N TYR A 162 -12.32 -13.74 3.52
CA TYR A 162 -13.13 -12.97 4.47
C TYR A 162 -12.43 -12.66 5.80
N ARG A 163 -11.29 -13.29 6.08
CA ARG A 163 -10.63 -13.22 7.41
C ARG A 163 -9.16 -12.82 7.35
N ALA A 164 -8.59 -12.69 6.17
CA ALA A 164 -7.18 -12.41 5.97
C ALA A 164 -6.98 -11.33 4.91
N ASP A 165 -5.82 -10.69 4.91
CA ASP A 165 -5.47 -9.75 3.84
C ASP A 165 -5.32 -10.52 2.51
N ALA A 166 -6.20 -10.20 1.56
CA ALA A 166 -6.26 -10.91 0.27
C ALA A 166 -5.13 -10.49 -0.69
N ILE A 167 -4.45 -9.39 -0.42
CA ILE A 167 -3.52 -8.74 -1.37
C ILE A 167 -2.09 -8.70 -0.83
N LEU A 168 -1.94 -8.33 0.45
CA LEU A 168 -0.64 -7.98 1.01
C LEU A 168 -0.04 -9.08 1.88
N ASP A 169 1.28 -9.02 2.05
CA ASP A 169 2.04 -9.84 2.98
C ASP A 169 2.05 -9.17 4.37
N VAL A 170 1.19 -9.64 5.29
CA VAL A 170 1.05 -9.05 6.63
C VAL A 170 2.30 -9.22 7.50
N ASP A 171 3.10 -10.27 7.26
CA ASP A 171 4.37 -10.46 7.95
C ASP A 171 5.39 -9.41 7.50
N ALA A 172 5.39 -9.10 6.21
CA ALA A 172 6.22 -8.04 5.66
C ALA A 172 5.76 -6.65 6.15
N ILE A 173 4.44 -6.43 6.30
CA ILE A 173 3.89 -5.20 6.90
C ILE A 173 4.43 -5.03 8.32
N SER A 174 4.30 -6.05 9.16
CA SER A 174 4.81 -6.01 10.54
C SER A 174 6.32 -5.79 10.58
N LYS A 175 7.07 -6.59 9.81
CA LYS A 175 8.54 -6.53 9.77
C LYS A 175 9.08 -5.16 9.36
N HIS A 176 8.54 -4.59 8.29
CA HIS A 176 9.02 -3.31 7.75
C HIS A 176 8.36 -2.13 8.45
N GLY A 177 7.10 -2.25 8.84
CA GLY A 177 6.35 -1.20 9.48
C GLY A 177 6.90 -0.82 10.85
N LYS A 178 7.31 -1.78 11.67
CA LYS A 178 7.94 -1.54 12.99
C LYS A 178 9.25 -0.74 12.92
N ASN A 179 9.88 -0.70 11.76
CA ASN A 179 11.14 0.00 11.54
C ASN A 179 10.96 1.35 10.82
N LEU A 180 9.73 1.84 10.65
CA LEU A 180 9.47 3.11 9.98
C LEU A 180 9.89 4.34 10.80
N GLY A 181 9.89 4.23 12.13
CA GLY A 181 10.22 5.33 13.02
C GLY A 181 10.55 4.84 14.42
N ARG A 182 10.76 5.78 15.34
CA ARG A 182 11.06 5.48 16.75
C ARG A 182 9.80 5.21 17.57
N ASP A 183 8.69 5.81 17.17
CA ASP A 183 7.38 5.70 17.84
C ASP A 183 6.39 5.05 16.88
N VAL A 184 6.35 3.71 16.90
CA VAL A 184 5.45 2.91 16.08
C VAL A 184 4.59 2.01 16.97
N THR A 185 3.30 2.26 16.96
CA THR A 185 2.30 1.38 17.62
C THR A 185 1.67 0.48 16.56
N GLU A 186 1.82 -0.84 16.72
CA GLU A 186 1.19 -1.82 15.82
C GLU A 186 -0.11 -2.36 16.42
N VAL A 187 -1.17 -2.37 15.61
CA VAL A 187 -2.45 -3.03 15.90
C VAL A 187 -2.71 -4.12 14.88
N CYS A 188 -2.90 -5.35 15.37
CA CYS A 188 -3.18 -6.53 14.57
C CYS A 188 -4.63 -6.95 14.77
N PHE A 189 -5.41 -6.97 13.68
CA PHE A 189 -6.81 -7.42 13.69
C PHE A 189 -6.88 -8.91 13.35
N THR A 190 -7.66 -9.66 14.11
CA THR A 190 -7.91 -11.11 13.95
C THR A 190 -9.30 -11.37 13.39
#